data_dc7456c9ba8d6604da119489853f05f4
#
_entry.id   dc7456c9ba8d6604da119489853f05f4
#
_cell.length_a   1.000
_cell.length_b   1.000
_cell.length_c   1.000
_cell.angle_alpha   90.00
_cell.angle_beta   90.00
_cell.angle_gamma   90.00
#
_symmetry.space_group_name_H-M   'P 1'
#
loop_
_entity.id
_entity.type
_entity.pdbx_description
1 polymer ?
#
loop_
_entity_poly.entity_id
_entity_poly.type
_entity_poly.pdbx_seq_one_letter_code
_entity_poly.pdbx_strand_id
1 'polypeptide(L)'
;MSIISKCLFFGLLVIANLPLLSEEIMVTLPAYFCIAEELAQGVAKVGSLVCPEEGHHPSFITPEKLECMKNAKVWFGVGSALEDSLLSVISDDVVYVDLQNCSSVCNTHDPHFWLSPSCLKEQAELMCETLISIFQEKQEQLQENLSKVLDDIEMTRQEIRTLLGEEKVSFICSHDALRYFCNEFTIDYTPFDANGYDPSFSDLEELVQKVEHSAPSLLVLIEGHHEDLGHALSESLNLPVFLFNPNSKNVLGQLTSLAKALVQNNKDMDE
;
A
#
# COMPACT_ATOMS: atom_id res chain seq x y z
N MET A 1 -80.34 -2.28 0.80
CA MET A 1 -79.53 -2.69 -0.35
C MET A 1 -78.33 -1.75 -0.39
N SER A 2 -77.20 -2.20 0.13
CA SER A 2 -75.98 -1.40 0.27
C SER A 2 -74.95 -1.91 -0.76
N ILE A 3 -74.49 -1.00 -1.61
CA ILE A 3 -73.46 -1.25 -2.60
C ILE A 3 -72.15 -0.79 -1.99
N ILE A 4 -71.30 -1.76 -1.62
CA ILE A 4 -69.99 -1.53 -1.13
C ILE A 4 -69.03 -1.41 -2.34
N SER A 5 -68.56 -0.19 -2.59
CA SER A 5 -67.53 0.11 -3.59
C SER A 5 -66.15 -0.35 -3.07
N LYS A 6 -65.57 -1.34 -3.72
CA LYS A 6 -64.17 -1.77 -3.48
C LYS A 6 -63.25 -0.86 -4.27
N CYS A 7 -62.60 0.10 -3.61
CA CYS A 7 -61.45 0.79 -4.17
C CYS A 7 -60.21 -0.10 -4.06
N LEU A 8 -59.77 -0.67 -5.21
CA LEU A 8 -58.46 -1.25 -5.33
C LEU A 8 -57.42 -0.11 -5.41
N PHE A 9 -56.65 0.04 -4.33
CA PHE A 9 -55.44 0.87 -4.34
C PHE A 9 -54.32 0.06 -5.00
N PHE A 10 -54.03 0.37 -6.27
CA PHE A 10 -52.86 -0.09 -6.95
C PHE A 10 -51.68 0.75 -6.46
N GLY A 11 -50.98 0.24 -5.42
CA GLY A 11 -49.74 0.85 -4.99
C GLY A 11 -48.67 0.63 -6.05
N LEU A 12 -48.36 1.68 -6.80
CA LEU A 12 -47.21 1.71 -7.71
C LEU A 12 -45.94 1.70 -6.86
N LEU A 13 -45.31 0.52 -6.73
CA LEU A 13 -44.00 0.37 -6.10
C LEU A 13 -43.00 0.99 -7.06
N VAL A 14 -42.70 2.28 -6.89
CA VAL A 14 -41.55 2.92 -7.54
C VAL A 14 -40.33 2.33 -6.89
N ILE A 15 -39.75 1.27 -7.47
CA ILE A 15 -38.40 0.84 -7.18
C ILE A 15 -37.52 1.97 -7.70
N ALA A 16 -37.14 2.88 -6.81
CA ALA A 16 -36.05 3.79 -7.10
C ALA A 16 -34.81 2.91 -7.34
N ASN A 17 -34.43 2.73 -8.60
CA ASN A 17 -33.09 2.33 -8.94
C ASN A 17 -32.21 3.46 -8.42
N LEU A 18 -31.77 3.34 -7.15
CA LEU A 18 -30.60 4.06 -6.69
C LEU A 18 -29.46 3.57 -7.61
N PRO A 19 -28.81 4.46 -8.36
CA PRO A 19 -27.65 4.06 -9.12
C PRO A 19 -26.72 3.39 -8.10
N LEU A 20 -26.30 2.15 -8.39
CA LEU A 20 -25.18 1.55 -7.71
C LEU A 20 -24.05 2.57 -7.88
N LEU A 21 -23.69 3.26 -6.79
CA LEU A 21 -22.66 4.31 -6.85
C LEU A 21 -21.39 3.57 -7.27
N SER A 22 -21.07 3.63 -8.56
CA SER A 22 -19.85 3.07 -9.10
C SER A 22 -18.64 3.74 -8.42
N GLU A 23 -17.60 2.98 -8.20
CA GLU A 23 -16.31 3.50 -7.75
C GLU A 23 -15.77 4.40 -8.87
N GLU A 24 -15.59 5.69 -8.57
CA GLU A 24 -15.14 6.67 -9.57
C GLU A 24 -13.61 6.82 -9.57
N ILE A 25 -12.96 6.36 -8.49
CA ILE A 25 -11.53 6.37 -8.29
C ILE A 25 -11.08 4.93 -8.03
N MET A 26 -10.09 4.47 -8.76
CA MET A 26 -9.48 3.16 -8.54
C MET A 26 -8.03 3.32 -8.13
N VAL A 27 -7.58 2.49 -7.19
CA VAL A 27 -6.16 2.31 -6.88
C VAL A 27 -5.76 0.87 -7.20
N THR A 28 -4.55 0.64 -7.67
CA THR A 28 -4.08 -0.74 -7.88
C THR A 28 -3.88 -1.45 -6.56
N LEU A 29 -3.08 -0.86 -5.67
CA LEU A 29 -2.68 -1.50 -4.42
C LEU A 29 -3.54 -1.05 -3.23
N PRO A 30 -3.90 -1.98 -2.33
CA PRO A 30 -4.61 -1.65 -1.09
C PRO A 30 -3.90 -0.62 -0.21
N ALA A 31 -2.56 -0.53 -0.28
CA ALA A 31 -1.76 0.44 0.46
C ALA A 31 -2.15 1.90 0.16
N TYR A 32 -2.64 2.19 -1.05
CA TYR A 32 -3.12 3.52 -1.42
C TYR A 32 -4.60 3.76 -1.10
N PHE A 33 -5.33 2.70 -0.74
CA PHE A 33 -6.78 2.79 -0.58
C PHE A 33 -7.17 3.82 0.49
N CYS A 34 -6.58 3.76 1.68
CA CYS A 34 -6.93 4.70 2.75
C CYS A 34 -6.56 6.15 2.39
N ILE A 35 -5.39 6.36 1.78
CA ILE A 35 -4.96 7.70 1.32
C ILE A 35 -5.94 8.24 0.28
N ALA A 36 -6.30 7.42 -0.72
CA ALA A 36 -7.26 7.82 -1.74
C ALA A 36 -8.66 8.08 -1.15
N GLU A 37 -9.10 7.27 -0.19
CA GLU A 37 -10.40 7.40 0.49
C GLU A 37 -10.47 8.68 1.31
N GLU A 38 -9.40 9.03 2.03
CA GLU A 38 -9.31 10.27 2.79
C GLU A 38 -9.25 11.50 1.87
N LEU A 39 -8.44 11.44 0.81
CA LEU A 39 -8.39 12.50 -0.21
C LEU A 39 -9.76 12.71 -0.87
N ALA A 40 -10.44 11.63 -1.21
CA ALA A 40 -11.72 11.67 -1.91
C ALA A 40 -12.94 11.84 -0.98
N GLN A 41 -12.75 12.01 0.33
CA GLN A 41 -13.84 12.10 1.30
C GLN A 41 -14.82 13.24 0.96
N GLY A 42 -16.09 12.87 0.76
CA GLY A 42 -17.14 13.81 0.36
C GLY A 42 -17.11 14.23 -1.12
N VAL A 43 -16.25 13.61 -1.94
CA VAL A 43 -16.08 13.89 -3.37
C VAL A 43 -16.49 12.69 -4.21
N ALA A 44 -15.87 11.53 -4.03
CA ALA A 44 -16.09 10.36 -4.87
C ALA A 44 -15.82 9.07 -4.08
N LYS A 45 -16.25 7.93 -4.63
CA LYS A 45 -15.97 6.60 -4.06
C LYS A 45 -14.67 6.01 -4.62
N VAL A 46 -13.94 5.35 -3.75
CA VAL A 46 -12.68 4.69 -4.07
C VAL A 46 -12.85 3.17 -4.04
N GLY A 47 -12.27 2.49 -5.03
CA GLY A 47 -12.11 1.05 -5.09
C GLY A 47 -10.64 0.65 -5.16
N SER A 48 -10.33 -0.58 -4.72
CA SER A 48 -9.02 -1.18 -4.89
C SER A 48 -9.08 -2.33 -5.87
N LEU A 49 -8.14 -2.38 -6.81
CA LEU A 49 -8.07 -3.43 -7.82
C LEU A 49 -7.65 -4.76 -7.19
N VAL A 50 -6.63 -4.72 -6.36
CA VAL A 50 -6.10 -5.87 -5.62
C VAL A 50 -6.73 -5.94 -4.24
N CYS A 51 -7.00 -7.15 -3.74
CA CYS A 51 -7.40 -7.36 -2.35
C CYS A 51 -6.16 -7.51 -1.46
N PRO A 52 -6.21 -7.10 -0.18
CA PRO A 52 -5.06 -7.23 0.73
C PRO A 52 -4.52 -8.66 0.87
N GLU A 53 -5.39 -9.65 0.71
CA GLU A 53 -5.08 -11.07 0.84
C GLU A 53 -4.43 -11.69 -0.42
N GLU A 54 -4.39 -10.96 -1.54
CA GLU A 54 -3.86 -11.45 -2.83
C GLU A 54 -2.34 -11.25 -2.99
N GLY A 55 -1.67 -10.74 -1.96
CA GLY A 55 -0.26 -10.37 -2.02
C GLY A 55 -0.02 -9.09 -2.84
N HIS A 56 1.20 -8.59 -2.87
CA HIS A 56 1.53 -7.33 -3.55
C HIS A 56 1.96 -7.51 -5.03
N HIS A 57 1.93 -8.75 -5.52
CA HIS A 57 2.15 -9.08 -6.94
C HIS A 57 0.97 -9.89 -7.49
N PRO A 58 -0.21 -9.29 -7.64
CA PRO A 58 -1.39 -9.99 -8.13
C PRO A 58 -1.20 -10.43 -9.59
N SER A 59 -1.67 -11.64 -9.89
CA SER A 59 -1.51 -12.24 -11.21
C SER A 59 -2.77 -12.15 -12.08
N PHE A 60 -3.91 -11.84 -11.49
CA PHE A 60 -5.19 -11.80 -12.22
C PHE A 60 -6.17 -10.81 -11.59
N ILE A 61 -7.13 -10.36 -12.39
CA ILE A 61 -8.22 -9.44 -12.00
C ILE A 61 -9.54 -10.13 -12.26
N THR A 62 -10.46 -10.03 -11.30
CA THR A 62 -11.82 -10.57 -11.49
C THR A 62 -12.63 -9.74 -12.49
N PRO A 63 -13.63 -10.34 -13.16
CA PRO A 63 -14.49 -9.59 -14.08
C PRO A 63 -15.19 -8.39 -13.44
N GLU A 64 -15.57 -8.51 -12.16
CA GLU A 64 -16.21 -7.44 -11.40
C GLU A 64 -15.26 -6.25 -11.22
N LYS A 65 -14.00 -6.50 -10.88
CA LYS A 65 -12.96 -5.47 -10.73
C LYS A 65 -12.68 -4.78 -12.07
N LEU A 66 -12.61 -5.56 -13.15
CA LEU A 66 -12.43 -5.00 -14.50
C LEU A 66 -13.61 -4.10 -14.89
N GLU A 67 -14.84 -4.46 -14.51
CA GLU A 67 -16.01 -3.62 -14.77
C GLU A 67 -15.99 -2.32 -13.94
N CYS A 68 -15.57 -2.39 -12.67
CA CYS A 68 -15.35 -1.19 -11.85
C CYS A 68 -14.34 -0.26 -12.49
N MET A 69 -13.22 -0.79 -12.98
CA MET A 69 -12.17 -0.01 -13.65
C MET A 69 -12.68 0.70 -14.90
N LYS A 70 -13.47 0.03 -15.74
CA LYS A 70 -14.04 0.63 -16.96
C LYS A 70 -14.97 1.80 -16.68
N ASN A 71 -15.57 1.86 -15.50
CA ASN A 71 -16.48 2.92 -15.07
C ASN A 71 -15.81 3.99 -14.21
N ALA A 72 -14.52 3.80 -13.86
CA ALA A 72 -13.77 4.77 -13.10
C ALA A 72 -13.45 6.02 -13.95
N LYS A 73 -13.25 7.16 -13.30
CA LYS A 73 -12.76 8.39 -13.92
C LYS A 73 -11.24 8.46 -13.87
N VAL A 74 -10.65 7.89 -12.82
CA VAL A 74 -9.22 7.87 -12.61
C VAL A 74 -8.77 6.56 -11.99
N TRP A 75 -7.59 6.11 -12.38
CA TRP A 75 -6.92 4.94 -11.86
C TRP A 75 -5.47 5.29 -11.49
N PHE A 76 -5.16 5.19 -10.19
CA PHE A 76 -3.81 5.39 -9.66
C PHE A 76 -3.09 4.05 -9.59
N GLY A 77 -2.01 3.93 -10.33
CA GLY A 77 -1.19 2.73 -10.44
C GLY A 77 0.23 2.94 -9.93
N VAL A 78 1.03 1.87 -10.05
CA VAL A 78 2.43 1.80 -9.59
C VAL A 78 3.38 1.34 -10.71
N GLY A 79 2.95 1.38 -11.97
CA GLY A 79 3.77 0.99 -13.12
C GLY A 79 4.05 -0.52 -13.18
N SER A 80 3.15 -1.36 -12.70
CA SER A 80 3.33 -2.82 -12.68
C SER A 80 3.00 -3.48 -14.03
N ALA A 81 3.57 -4.67 -14.28
CA ALA A 81 3.26 -5.46 -15.48
C ALA A 81 1.76 -5.85 -15.59
N LEU A 82 1.06 -5.95 -14.46
CA LEU A 82 -0.38 -6.14 -14.44
C LEU A 82 -1.09 -4.94 -15.04
N GLU A 83 -0.70 -3.73 -14.65
CA GLU A 83 -1.27 -2.48 -15.15
C GLU A 83 -1.02 -2.29 -16.64
N ASP A 84 0.18 -2.59 -17.13
CA ASP A 84 0.49 -2.57 -18.57
C ASP A 84 -0.47 -3.46 -19.37
N SER A 85 -0.80 -4.64 -18.83
CA SER A 85 -1.73 -5.57 -19.47
C SER A 85 -3.16 -5.01 -19.49
N LEU A 86 -3.57 -4.32 -18.44
CA LEU A 86 -4.92 -3.76 -18.29
C LEU A 86 -5.10 -2.48 -19.11
N LEU A 87 -4.09 -1.65 -19.25
CA LEU A 87 -4.14 -0.42 -20.06
C LEU A 87 -4.55 -0.69 -21.51
N SER A 88 -4.27 -1.88 -22.04
CA SER A 88 -4.67 -2.27 -23.39
C SER A 88 -6.17 -2.57 -23.54
N VAL A 89 -6.91 -2.78 -22.43
CA VAL A 89 -8.33 -3.21 -22.43
C VAL A 89 -9.27 -2.23 -21.73
N ILE A 90 -8.72 -1.17 -21.14
CA ILE A 90 -9.48 -0.11 -20.47
C ILE A 90 -9.76 1.02 -21.47
N SER A 91 -10.88 1.74 -21.25
CA SER A 91 -11.27 2.88 -22.06
C SER A 91 -10.27 4.04 -21.93
N ASP A 92 -10.02 4.75 -23.04
CA ASP A 92 -9.25 5.99 -23.05
C ASP A 92 -9.90 7.12 -22.20
N ASP A 93 -11.16 6.94 -21.77
CA ASP A 93 -11.88 7.87 -20.89
C ASP A 93 -11.40 7.78 -19.42
N VAL A 94 -10.69 6.70 -19.04
CA VAL A 94 -10.13 6.52 -17.70
C VAL A 94 -8.74 7.16 -17.64
N VAL A 95 -8.56 8.15 -16.79
CA VAL A 95 -7.25 8.79 -16.58
C VAL A 95 -6.37 7.84 -15.76
N TYR A 96 -5.36 7.24 -16.40
CA TYR A 96 -4.34 6.46 -15.67
C TYR A 96 -3.20 7.36 -15.19
N VAL A 97 -2.82 7.21 -13.93
CA VAL A 97 -1.72 7.94 -13.30
C VAL A 97 -0.76 6.94 -12.66
N ASP A 98 0.43 6.85 -13.21
CA ASP A 98 1.52 6.09 -12.61
C ASP A 98 2.18 6.92 -11.50
N LEU A 99 1.99 6.47 -10.25
CA LEU A 99 2.49 7.15 -9.05
C LEU A 99 4.03 7.06 -8.90
N GLN A 100 4.73 6.27 -9.72
CA GLN A 100 6.20 6.31 -9.77
C GLN A 100 6.72 7.66 -10.30
N ASN A 101 5.93 8.33 -11.11
CA ASN A 101 6.35 9.56 -11.77
C ASN A 101 6.30 10.80 -10.85
N CYS A 102 5.92 10.67 -9.59
CA CYS A 102 5.82 11.80 -8.65
C CYS A 102 7.18 12.30 -8.15
N SER A 103 8.22 11.48 -8.16
CA SER A 103 9.49 11.79 -7.51
C SER A 103 10.71 11.41 -8.32
N SER A 104 11.75 12.23 -8.24
CA SER A 104 13.09 11.91 -8.74
C SER A 104 13.83 10.86 -7.89
N VAL A 105 13.29 10.54 -6.71
CA VAL A 105 13.87 9.56 -5.77
C VAL A 105 13.41 8.15 -6.10
N CYS A 106 12.26 8.00 -6.79
CA CYS A 106 11.76 6.70 -7.19
C CYS A 106 12.69 6.05 -8.22
N ASN A 107 13.35 4.98 -7.81
CA ASN A 107 14.18 4.19 -8.71
C ASN A 107 13.27 3.23 -9.49
N THR A 108 13.29 3.31 -10.82
CA THR A 108 12.45 2.51 -11.72
C THR A 108 12.63 0.98 -11.60
N HIS A 109 13.63 0.52 -10.84
CA HIS A 109 13.90 -0.90 -10.63
C HIS A 109 13.27 -1.46 -9.34
N ASP A 110 12.83 -0.59 -8.41
CA ASP A 110 12.20 -0.98 -7.16
C ASP A 110 10.80 -0.35 -7.06
N PRO A 111 9.73 -1.14 -7.14
CA PRO A 111 8.37 -0.61 -7.14
C PRO A 111 7.86 -0.20 -5.75
N HIS A 112 8.58 -0.49 -4.65
CA HIS A 112 8.05 -0.38 -3.28
C HIS A 112 8.16 1.03 -2.67
N PHE A 113 8.10 2.07 -3.49
CA PHE A 113 8.27 3.47 -3.07
C PHE A 113 7.17 3.97 -2.11
N TRP A 114 6.00 3.31 -2.06
CA TRP A 114 4.94 3.64 -1.10
C TRP A 114 5.29 3.26 0.35
N LEU A 115 6.38 2.53 0.57
CA LEU A 115 6.88 2.18 1.90
C LEU A 115 7.83 3.24 2.50
N SER A 116 7.85 4.45 1.93
CA SER A 116 8.51 5.63 2.48
C SER A 116 7.48 6.73 2.73
N PRO A 117 7.35 7.25 3.95
CA PRO A 117 6.47 8.39 4.22
C PRO A 117 6.76 9.61 3.34
N SER A 118 8.03 9.88 3.02
CA SER A 118 8.40 10.99 2.12
C SER A 118 7.88 10.78 0.70
N CYS A 119 7.98 9.55 0.16
CA CYS A 119 7.43 9.24 -1.15
C CYS A 119 5.89 9.26 -1.14
N LEU A 120 5.25 8.73 -0.08
CA LEU A 120 3.78 8.77 0.06
C LEU A 120 3.24 10.21 0.06
N LYS A 121 3.97 11.15 0.65
CA LYS A 121 3.62 12.57 0.62
C LYS A 121 3.53 13.10 -0.82
N GLU A 122 4.57 12.89 -1.63
CA GLU A 122 4.61 13.35 -3.02
C GLU A 122 3.52 12.66 -3.87
N GLN A 123 3.22 11.40 -3.58
CA GLN A 123 2.16 10.66 -4.24
C GLN A 123 0.77 11.19 -3.87
N ALA A 124 0.53 11.50 -2.60
CA ALA A 124 -0.72 12.10 -2.14
C ALA A 124 -0.95 13.49 -2.80
N GLU A 125 0.10 14.29 -2.94
CA GLU A 125 0.07 15.56 -3.66
C GLU A 125 -0.31 15.37 -5.14
N LEU A 126 0.33 14.43 -5.85
CA LEU A 126 0.02 14.10 -7.25
C LEU A 126 -1.42 13.56 -7.39
N MET A 127 -1.87 12.69 -6.48
CA MET A 127 -3.25 12.20 -6.45
C MET A 127 -4.24 13.35 -6.31
N CYS A 128 -4.00 14.28 -5.38
CA CYS A 128 -4.87 15.42 -5.15
C CYS A 128 -4.92 16.36 -6.37
N GLU A 129 -3.78 16.68 -6.98
CA GLU A 129 -3.72 17.49 -8.21
C GLU A 129 -4.54 16.87 -9.35
N THR A 130 -4.42 15.56 -9.52
CA THR A 130 -5.20 14.81 -10.51
C THR A 130 -6.70 14.88 -10.19
N LEU A 131 -7.08 14.63 -8.93
CA LEU A 131 -8.48 14.69 -8.50
C LEU A 131 -9.09 16.09 -8.69
N ILE A 132 -8.33 17.15 -8.41
CA ILE A 132 -8.76 18.54 -8.66
C ILE A 132 -9.02 18.76 -10.16
N SER A 133 -8.19 18.22 -11.04
CA SER A 133 -8.40 18.36 -12.49
C SER A 133 -9.69 17.71 -12.99
N ILE A 134 -10.13 16.62 -12.34
CA ILE A 134 -11.32 15.83 -12.68
C ILE A 134 -12.59 16.37 -11.98
N PHE A 135 -12.47 16.78 -10.71
CA PHE A 135 -13.55 17.24 -9.84
C PHE A 135 -13.36 18.71 -9.46
N GLN A 136 -13.26 19.59 -10.48
CA GLN A 136 -12.90 21.02 -10.31
C GLN A 136 -13.77 21.75 -9.30
N GLU A 137 -15.07 21.42 -9.24
CA GLU A 137 -16.03 22.02 -8.31
C GLU A 137 -15.80 21.59 -6.83
N LYS A 138 -14.91 20.61 -6.61
CA LYS A 138 -14.55 20.08 -5.29
C LYS A 138 -13.13 20.48 -4.85
N GLN A 139 -12.49 21.40 -5.51
CA GLN A 139 -11.10 21.79 -5.27
C GLN A 139 -10.83 22.15 -3.79
N GLU A 140 -11.67 22.99 -3.18
CA GLU A 140 -11.49 23.38 -1.77
C GLU A 140 -11.53 22.16 -0.84
N GLN A 141 -12.51 21.27 -1.03
CA GLN A 141 -12.64 20.04 -0.24
C GLN A 141 -11.44 19.12 -0.40
N LEU A 142 -10.97 18.93 -1.63
CA LEU A 142 -9.78 18.11 -1.93
C LEU A 142 -8.52 18.68 -1.27
N GLN A 143 -8.35 20.00 -1.28
CA GLN A 143 -7.22 20.66 -0.62
C GLN A 143 -7.27 20.54 0.91
N GLU A 144 -8.46 20.67 1.52
CA GLU A 144 -8.63 20.43 2.95
C GLU A 144 -8.34 18.97 3.33
N ASN A 145 -8.78 18.02 2.52
CA ASN A 145 -8.51 16.60 2.73
C ASN A 145 -7.00 16.30 2.57
N LEU A 146 -6.36 16.87 1.55
CA LEU A 146 -4.91 16.74 1.36
C LEU A 146 -4.14 17.22 2.59
N SER A 147 -4.51 18.37 3.16
CA SER A 147 -3.84 18.88 4.36
C SER A 147 -3.85 17.86 5.50
N LYS A 148 -4.98 17.18 5.73
CA LYS A 148 -5.10 16.15 6.77
C LYS A 148 -4.21 14.94 6.47
N VAL A 149 -4.25 14.45 5.21
CA VAL A 149 -3.42 13.33 4.77
C VAL A 149 -1.93 13.65 4.95
N LEU A 150 -1.50 14.86 4.59
CA LEU A 150 -0.10 15.28 4.74
C LEU A 150 0.30 15.42 6.22
N ASP A 151 -0.60 15.89 7.07
CA ASP A 151 -0.37 15.98 8.51
C ASP A 151 -0.19 14.58 9.13
N ASP A 152 -1.03 13.61 8.75
CA ASP A 152 -0.94 12.22 9.22
C ASP A 152 0.34 11.52 8.76
N ILE A 153 0.75 11.73 7.51
CA ILE A 153 2.02 11.22 6.99
C ILE A 153 3.20 11.83 7.76
N GLU A 154 3.21 13.13 7.96
CA GLU A 154 4.32 13.80 8.67
C GLU A 154 4.35 13.44 10.16
N MET A 155 3.20 13.31 10.82
CA MET A 155 3.13 12.81 12.21
C MET A 155 3.72 11.40 12.32
N THR A 156 3.35 10.50 11.41
CA THR A 156 3.91 9.14 11.36
C THR A 156 5.42 9.16 11.15
N ARG A 157 5.89 9.98 10.23
CA ARG A 157 7.31 10.16 9.93
C ARG A 157 8.10 10.63 11.16
N GLN A 158 7.56 11.58 11.91
CA GLN A 158 8.17 12.11 13.14
C GLN A 158 8.12 11.07 14.28
N GLU A 159 7.02 10.31 14.40
CA GLU A 159 6.93 9.20 15.36
C GLU A 159 8.02 8.17 15.12
N ILE A 160 8.18 7.72 13.85
CA ILE A 160 9.22 6.76 13.48
C ILE A 160 10.62 7.29 13.79
N ARG A 161 10.92 8.54 13.43
CA ARG A 161 12.20 9.19 13.78
C ARG A 161 12.45 9.24 15.28
N THR A 162 11.42 9.57 16.04
CA THR A 162 11.52 9.63 17.51
C THR A 162 11.75 8.27 18.13
N LEU A 163 11.08 7.22 17.60
CA LEU A 163 11.24 5.85 18.04
C LEU A 163 12.69 5.35 17.80
N LEU A 164 13.17 5.54 16.58
CA LEU A 164 14.49 5.08 16.17
C LEU A 164 15.61 5.88 16.87
N GLY A 165 15.42 7.17 17.11
CA GLY A 165 16.41 8.04 17.77
C GLY A 165 17.75 8.02 17.05
N GLU A 166 18.83 7.85 17.81
CA GLU A 166 20.21 7.70 17.32
C GLU A 166 20.69 6.23 17.38
N GLU A 167 19.79 5.30 17.71
CA GLU A 167 20.12 3.89 17.83
C GLU A 167 20.44 3.29 16.45
N LYS A 168 21.53 2.51 16.39
CA LYS A 168 21.85 1.72 15.20
C LYS A 168 21.05 0.43 15.28
N VAL A 169 20.02 0.34 14.49
CA VAL A 169 19.21 -0.86 14.34
C VAL A 169 19.53 -1.53 13.02
N SER A 170 19.53 -2.87 13.00
CA SER A 170 19.66 -3.64 11.77
C SER A 170 18.75 -4.85 11.78
N PHE A 171 18.36 -5.32 10.59
CA PHE A 171 17.48 -6.48 10.45
C PHE A 171 17.75 -7.26 9.16
N ILE A 172 17.27 -8.52 9.14
CA ILE A 172 17.21 -9.33 7.93
C ILE A 172 15.82 -9.22 7.36
N CYS A 173 15.67 -9.21 6.03
CA CYS A 173 14.39 -9.12 5.35
C CYS A 173 14.20 -10.25 4.33
N SER A 174 13.02 -10.87 4.29
CA SER A 174 12.75 -11.96 3.33
C SER A 174 12.71 -11.50 1.87
N HIS A 175 12.35 -10.24 1.63
CA HIS A 175 12.29 -9.64 0.30
C HIS A 175 12.69 -8.15 0.38
N ASP A 176 13.35 -7.63 -0.66
CA ASP A 176 13.88 -6.26 -0.71
C ASP A 176 12.77 -5.21 -0.96
N ALA A 177 11.71 -5.26 -0.14
CA ALA A 177 10.61 -4.30 -0.24
C ALA A 177 10.84 -3.01 0.57
N LEU A 178 11.68 -3.05 1.60
CA LEU A 178 11.82 -1.97 2.58
C LEU A 178 12.95 -0.97 2.26
N ARG A 179 13.51 -1.01 1.07
CA ARG A 179 14.65 -0.16 0.66
C ARG A 179 14.39 1.32 0.87
N TYR A 180 13.23 1.83 0.44
CA TYR A 180 12.89 3.26 0.58
C TYR A 180 12.71 3.66 2.04
N PHE A 181 12.10 2.82 2.86
CA PHE A 181 11.98 3.02 4.30
C PHE A 181 13.36 3.06 4.96
N CYS A 182 14.20 2.07 4.69
CA CYS A 182 15.53 1.99 5.26
C CYS A 182 16.42 3.18 4.86
N ASN A 183 16.35 3.62 3.61
CA ASN A 183 17.07 4.79 3.13
C ASN A 183 16.59 6.08 3.82
N GLU A 184 15.28 6.27 3.99
CA GLU A 184 14.72 7.46 4.63
C GLU A 184 15.13 7.60 6.10
N PHE A 185 15.20 6.47 6.81
CA PHE A 185 15.50 6.43 8.25
C PHE A 185 16.92 5.98 8.58
N THR A 186 17.77 5.75 7.59
CA THR A 186 19.17 5.34 7.73
C THR A 186 19.31 4.04 8.54
N ILE A 187 18.50 3.03 8.17
CA ILE A 187 18.46 1.72 8.81
C ILE A 187 19.28 0.74 7.98
N ASP A 188 20.18 -0.02 8.62
CA ASP A 188 20.90 -1.11 7.97
C ASP A 188 20.01 -2.35 7.86
N TYR A 189 19.96 -2.97 6.67
CA TYR A 189 19.20 -4.20 6.48
C TYR A 189 19.86 -5.11 5.45
N THR A 190 19.55 -6.40 5.53
CA THR A 190 20.07 -7.40 4.60
C THR A 190 18.91 -8.22 4.05
N PRO A 191 18.45 -8.01 2.81
CA PRO A 191 17.49 -8.89 2.19
C PRO A 191 18.15 -10.21 1.79
N PHE A 192 17.46 -11.35 1.99
CA PHE A 192 17.94 -12.63 1.46
C PHE A 192 17.34 -12.98 0.10
N ASP A 193 16.36 -12.21 -0.35
CA ASP A 193 15.85 -12.18 -1.71
C ASP A 193 15.93 -10.74 -2.26
N ALA A 194 17.03 -10.41 -2.89
CA ALA A 194 17.24 -9.07 -3.47
C ALA A 194 16.72 -8.96 -4.92
N ASN A 195 16.36 -10.08 -5.57
CA ASN A 195 16.02 -10.12 -6.99
C ASN A 195 14.65 -10.76 -7.30
N GLY A 196 13.86 -11.11 -6.27
CA GLY A 196 12.56 -11.79 -6.42
C GLY A 196 12.68 -13.27 -6.80
N TYR A 197 13.87 -13.86 -6.68
CA TYR A 197 14.12 -15.28 -6.93
C TYR A 197 14.40 -16.01 -5.62
N ASP A 198 14.12 -17.32 -5.60
CA ASP A 198 14.52 -18.17 -4.49
C ASP A 198 16.05 -18.10 -4.28
N PRO A 199 16.52 -17.77 -3.06
CA PRO A 199 17.95 -17.68 -2.79
C PRO A 199 18.63 -19.06 -2.97
N SER A 200 19.78 -19.05 -3.62
CA SER A 200 20.60 -20.25 -3.74
C SER A 200 21.30 -20.56 -2.41
N PHE A 201 21.88 -21.77 -2.30
CA PHE A 201 22.69 -22.13 -1.12
C PHE A 201 23.85 -21.16 -0.91
N SER A 202 24.48 -20.69 -2.00
CA SER A 202 25.56 -19.70 -1.93
C SER A 202 25.09 -18.35 -1.38
N ASP A 203 23.87 -17.93 -1.75
CA ASP A 203 23.31 -16.67 -1.24
C ASP A 203 23.02 -16.74 0.26
N LEU A 204 22.59 -17.92 0.74
CA LEU A 204 22.38 -18.16 2.17
C LEU A 204 23.69 -18.22 2.96
N GLU A 205 24.77 -18.81 2.40
CA GLU A 205 26.10 -18.77 3.02
C GLU A 205 26.62 -17.34 3.12
N GLU A 206 26.46 -16.53 2.09
CA GLU A 206 26.83 -15.11 2.09
C GLU A 206 26.00 -14.31 3.11
N LEU A 207 24.69 -14.59 3.20
CA LEU A 207 23.81 -14.00 4.20
C LEU A 207 24.32 -14.26 5.62
N VAL A 208 24.63 -15.52 5.98
CA VAL A 208 25.14 -15.88 7.31
C VAL A 208 26.41 -15.12 7.64
N GLN A 209 27.36 -14.99 6.70
CA GLN A 209 28.57 -14.20 6.90
C GLN A 209 28.28 -12.71 7.12
N LYS A 210 27.33 -12.12 6.40
CA LYS A 210 26.92 -10.72 6.58
C LYS A 210 26.27 -10.50 7.95
N VAL A 211 25.42 -11.43 8.37
CA VAL A 211 24.70 -11.38 9.65
C VAL A 211 25.66 -11.39 10.84
N GLU A 212 26.75 -12.17 10.78
CA GLU A 212 27.78 -12.17 11.83
C GLU A 212 28.42 -10.79 12.07
N HIS A 213 28.42 -9.92 11.05
CA HIS A 213 29.00 -8.58 11.13
C HIS A 213 27.99 -7.48 11.44
N SER A 214 26.73 -7.65 11.01
CA SER A 214 25.68 -6.63 11.16
C SER A 214 24.90 -6.75 12.46
N ALA A 215 24.97 -7.91 13.16
CA ALA A 215 24.24 -8.21 14.39
C ALA A 215 22.76 -7.77 14.32
N PRO A 216 21.96 -8.33 13.39
CA PRO A 216 20.55 -7.95 13.24
C PRO A 216 19.74 -8.36 14.47
N SER A 217 18.84 -7.50 14.90
CA SER A 217 17.96 -7.74 16.06
C SER A 217 16.63 -8.40 15.69
N LEU A 218 16.30 -8.49 14.41
CA LEU A 218 14.98 -8.92 13.95
C LEU A 218 15.08 -9.56 12.56
N LEU A 219 14.21 -10.52 12.29
CA LEU A 219 13.93 -11.01 10.95
C LEU A 219 12.55 -10.53 10.52
N VAL A 220 12.48 -9.72 9.45
CA VAL A 220 11.24 -9.20 8.88
C VAL A 220 10.81 -10.10 7.74
N LEU A 221 9.68 -10.78 7.90
CA LEU A 221 9.04 -11.54 6.83
C LEU A 221 8.07 -10.65 6.07
N ILE A 222 8.31 -10.46 4.80
CA ILE A 222 7.36 -9.82 3.89
C ILE A 222 6.29 -10.85 3.53
N GLU A 223 5.04 -10.54 3.82
CA GLU A 223 3.91 -11.43 3.60
C GLU A 223 3.84 -11.91 2.14
N GLY A 224 3.75 -13.24 1.97
CA GLY A 224 3.77 -13.89 0.65
C GLY A 224 5.16 -14.13 0.06
N HIS A 225 6.27 -13.85 0.78
CA HIS A 225 7.64 -14.04 0.31
C HIS A 225 8.48 -14.90 1.25
N HIS A 226 8.79 -16.14 0.81
CA HIS A 226 9.75 -17.05 1.46
C HIS A 226 9.49 -17.31 2.95
N GLU A 227 8.23 -17.36 3.39
CA GLU A 227 7.88 -17.48 4.81
C GLU A 227 8.50 -18.72 5.46
N ASP A 228 8.42 -19.89 4.82
CA ASP A 228 9.00 -21.14 5.35
C ASP A 228 10.52 -21.04 5.54
N LEU A 229 11.23 -20.48 4.56
CA LEU A 229 12.67 -20.27 4.63
C LEU A 229 13.00 -19.24 5.71
N GLY A 230 12.23 -18.16 5.81
CA GLY A 230 12.39 -17.14 6.82
C GLY A 230 12.22 -17.68 8.23
N HIS A 231 11.24 -18.53 8.48
CA HIS A 231 11.06 -19.21 9.76
C HIS A 231 12.25 -20.13 10.09
N ALA A 232 12.74 -20.90 9.13
CA ALA A 232 13.92 -21.76 9.33
C ALA A 232 15.17 -20.93 9.64
N LEU A 233 15.38 -19.79 8.97
CA LEU A 233 16.47 -18.85 9.27
C LEU A 233 16.33 -18.22 10.66
N SER A 234 15.11 -17.81 11.04
CA SER A 234 14.82 -17.27 12.38
C SER A 234 15.23 -18.26 13.49
N GLU A 235 14.83 -19.51 13.36
CA GLU A 235 15.22 -20.57 14.30
C GLU A 235 16.75 -20.78 14.35
N SER A 236 17.39 -20.85 13.18
CA SER A 236 18.84 -21.06 13.05
C SER A 236 19.67 -19.93 13.64
N LEU A 237 19.23 -18.69 13.45
CA LEU A 237 19.90 -17.47 13.89
C LEU A 237 19.43 -16.98 15.28
N ASN A 238 18.42 -17.65 15.86
CA ASN A 238 17.75 -17.24 17.10
C ASN A 238 17.25 -15.78 17.07
N LEU A 239 16.65 -15.38 15.95
CA LEU A 239 16.10 -14.04 15.76
C LEU A 239 14.57 -14.06 15.92
N PRO A 240 13.96 -13.08 16.59
CA PRO A 240 12.52 -12.90 16.58
C PRO A 240 12.03 -12.54 15.17
N VAL A 241 10.76 -12.88 14.88
CA VAL A 241 10.13 -12.63 13.58
C VAL A 241 9.12 -11.50 13.69
N PHE A 242 9.14 -10.60 12.72
CA PHE A 242 8.09 -9.62 12.49
C PHE A 242 7.48 -9.84 11.10
N LEU A 243 6.18 -10.12 11.03
CA LEU A 243 5.46 -10.24 9.77
C LEU A 243 5.03 -8.84 9.28
N PHE A 244 5.45 -8.45 8.08
CA PHE A 244 5.17 -7.16 7.47
C PHE A 244 4.32 -7.33 6.22
N ASN A 245 3.17 -6.66 6.18
CA ASN A 245 2.30 -6.62 5.01
C ASN A 245 2.50 -5.30 4.23
N PRO A 246 3.21 -5.31 3.08
CA PRO A 246 3.41 -4.11 2.26
C PRO A 246 2.13 -3.59 1.61
N ASN A 247 1.09 -4.43 1.52
CA ASN A 247 -0.22 -4.08 0.96
C ASN A 247 -1.28 -3.73 2.00
N SER A 248 -0.88 -3.59 3.25
CA SER A 248 -1.81 -3.17 4.29
C SER A 248 -2.49 -1.87 3.90
N LYS A 249 -3.82 -1.81 4.03
CA LYS A 249 -4.56 -0.55 3.90
C LYS A 249 -4.06 0.52 4.87
N ASN A 250 -3.57 0.11 6.04
CA ASN A 250 -2.92 0.96 7.03
C ASN A 250 -1.38 0.84 6.91
N VAL A 251 -0.82 1.24 5.78
CA VAL A 251 0.63 1.16 5.53
C VAL A 251 1.44 2.00 6.52
N LEU A 252 0.98 3.19 6.89
CA LEU A 252 1.64 4.04 7.89
C LEU A 252 1.72 3.36 9.26
N GLY A 253 0.63 2.70 9.69
CA GLY A 253 0.63 1.91 10.92
C GLY A 253 1.55 0.69 10.87
N GLN A 254 1.71 0.05 9.71
CA GLN A 254 2.68 -1.03 9.50
C GLN A 254 4.11 -0.54 9.66
N LEU A 255 4.47 0.60 9.05
CA LEU A 255 5.80 1.21 9.17
C LEU A 255 6.12 1.61 10.61
N THR A 256 5.16 2.21 11.32
CA THR A 256 5.30 2.54 12.74
C THR A 256 5.50 1.27 13.60
N SER A 257 4.74 0.21 13.32
CA SER A 257 4.85 -1.06 14.05
C SER A 257 6.19 -1.73 13.82
N LEU A 258 6.73 -1.67 12.59
CA LEU A 258 8.07 -2.15 12.27
C LEU A 258 9.14 -1.38 13.07
N ALA A 259 9.06 -0.04 13.09
CA ALA A 259 10.01 0.78 13.86
C ALA A 259 9.99 0.44 15.36
N LYS A 260 8.80 0.23 15.94
CA LYS A 260 8.64 -0.22 17.35
C LYS A 260 9.30 -1.58 17.58
N ALA A 261 9.07 -2.54 16.67
CA ALA A 261 9.65 -3.88 16.77
C ALA A 261 11.18 -3.85 16.69
N LEU A 262 11.75 -3.04 15.79
CA LEU A 262 13.20 -2.89 15.64
C LEU A 262 13.84 -2.35 16.93
N VAL A 263 13.29 -1.31 17.52
CA VAL A 263 13.83 -0.70 18.75
C VAL A 263 13.67 -1.62 19.96
N GLN A 264 12.54 -2.32 20.09
CA GLN A 264 12.30 -3.24 21.20
C GLN A 264 13.30 -4.39 21.18
N ASN A 265 13.45 -5.05 20.04
CA ASN A 265 14.35 -6.21 19.94
C ASN A 265 15.85 -5.82 20.00
N ASN A 266 16.21 -4.60 19.60
CA ASN A 266 17.56 -4.11 19.73
C ASN A 266 17.96 -3.95 21.22
N LYS A 267 17.05 -3.46 22.07
CA LYS A 267 17.26 -3.33 23.52
C LYS A 267 17.39 -4.68 24.22
N ASP A 268 16.58 -5.65 23.81
CA ASP A 268 16.59 -7.00 24.38
C ASP A 268 17.91 -7.75 24.08
N MET A 269 18.68 -7.32 23.06
CA MET A 269 20.01 -7.88 22.73
C MET A 269 21.13 -7.28 23.58
N ASP A 270 20.96 -6.06 24.10
CA ASP A 270 21.97 -5.36 24.90
C ASP A 270 21.90 -5.73 26.40
N GLU A 271 20.85 -6.45 26.85
CA GLU A 271 20.67 -6.98 28.21
C GLU A 271 21.17 -8.43 28.36
#